data_ead18a28ef413c11badc5fc6d6bc818b
#
_entry.id   ead18a28ef413c11badc5fc6d6bc818b
#
_cell.length_a   1.000
_cell.length_b   1.000
_cell.length_c   1.000
_cell.angle_alpha   90.00
_cell.angle_beta   90.00
_cell.angle_gamma   90.00
#
_symmetry.space_group_name_H-M   'P 1'
#
loop_
_entity.id
_entity.type
_entity.pdbx_description
1 polymer ?
#
loop_
_entity_poly.entity_id
_entity_poly.type
_entity_poly.pdbx_seq_one_letter_code
_entity_poly.pdbx_strand_id
1 'polypeptide(L)'
;MDMPEIALIGLSHRTAPIAVREQMSCSVAALPPSFLEISNGNGTAGASELVILSTCNRVELYAAVDPGVSDTRQLLVSLLSQITGVEPAVFNDQLYFHSGCPASHHLLQVATGLDSSVLGEPQILGQVKQAYMAAIEAKTIGPVLTELFRAAIRSGKRARTETGISHNPMSTSSMAIAQAQKQVGDLKPYHWLIIGLGEMGRLAFKRLQAQGVERISLVNRTYERAEAVARKHGQQAY
;
A
#
# COMPACT_ATOMS: atom_id res chain seq x y z
N MET A 1 0.24 18.74 29.59
CA MET A 1 0.63 17.46 28.98
C MET A 1 1.07 17.76 27.57
N ASP A 2 2.32 17.49 27.26
CA ASP A 2 2.80 17.64 25.89
C ASP A 2 2.11 16.58 25.03
N MET A 3 1.64 16.97 23.85
CA MET A 3 0.98 16.04 22.93
C MET A 3 2.00 15.15 22.24
N PRO A 4 1.65 13.87 21.97
CA PRO A 4 2.50 12.99 21.19
C PRO A 4 2.82 13.59 19.81
N GLU A 5 4.04 13.41 19.35
CA GLU A 5 4.47 13.84 18.03
C GLU A 5 4.16 12.77 16.98
N ILE A 6 3.58 13.18 15.85
CA ILE A 6 3.39 12.28 14.72
C ILE A 6 4.75 12.06 14.04
N ALA A 7 5.15 10.80 13.90
CA ALA A 7 6.35 10.41 13.18
C ALA A 7 6.06 9.31 12.17
N LEU A 8 6.86 9.28 11.11
CA LEU A 8 6.79 8.32 10.03
C LEU A 8 8.19 7.81 9.71
N ILE A 9 8.34 6.50 9.59
CA ILE A 9 9.49 5.88 8.95
C ILE A 9 9.01 4.91 7.88
N GLY A 10 9.73 4.80 6.77
CA GLY A 10 9.33 3.88 5.72
C GLY A 10 10.31 3.82 4.56
N LEU A 11 10.01 2.93 3.64
CA LEU A 11 10.68 2.78 2.36
C LEU A 11 9.65 2.65 1.23
N SER A 12 10.03 3.05 0.03
CA SER A 12 9.15 2.99 -1.13
C SER A 12 9.89 2.55 -2.39
N HIS A 13 9.14 2.42 -3.48
CA HIS A 13 9.72 2.13 -4.81
C HIS A 13 10.78 3.13 -5.26
N ARG A 14 10.87 4.31 -4.63
CA ARG A 14 11.88 5.35 -4.91
C ARG A 14 13.17 5.12 -4.13
N THR A 15 13.10 4.49 -2.97
CA THR A 15 14.24 4.39 -2.05
C THR A 15 14.77 2.97 -1.90
N ALA A 16 13.93 1.94 -2.18
CA ALA A 16 14.29 0.55 -1.96
C ALA A 16 14.02 -0.33 -3.19
N PRO A 17 14.94 -1.26 -3.52
CA PRO A 17 14.69 -2.29 -4.54
C PRO A 17 13.52 -3.20 -4.16
N ILE A 18 12.92 -3.87 -5.16
CA ILE A 18 11.78 -4.74 -4.96
C ILE A 18 12.08 -5.87 -3.96
N ALA A 19 13.27 -6.46 -4.01
CA ALA A 19 13.69 -7.54 -3.13
C ALA A 19 13.66 -7.14 -1.64
N VAL A 20 14.03 -5.90 -1.31
CA VAL A 20 13.95 -5.39 0.07
C VAL A 20 12.50 -5.12 0.45
N ARG A 21 11.71 -4.51 -0.45
CA ARG A 21 10.29 -4.24 -0.19
C ARG A 21 9.47 -5.52 0.03
N GLU A 22 9.77 -6.60 -0.70
CA GLU A 22 9.13 -7.91 -0.52
C GLU A 22 9.47 -8.53 0.83
N GLN A 23 10.73 -8.46 1.26
CA GLN A 23 11.14 -8.92 2.60
C GLN A 23 10.47 -8.14 3.73
N MET A 24 10.33 -6.83 3.55
CA MET A 24 9.70 -5.94 4.52
C MET A 24 8.17 -5.99 4.51
N SER A 25 7.57 -6.65 3.51
CA SER A 25 6.11 -6.74 3.38
C SER A 25 5.51 -7.43 4.61
N CYS A 26 4.60 -6.75 5.28
CA CYS A 26 3.94 -7.24 6.48
C CYS A 26 2.43 -6.95 6.44
N SER A 27 1.67 -7.69 7.25
CA SER A 27 0.27 -7.40 7.50
C SER A 27 0.06 -7.01 8.96
N VAL A 28 -0.96 -6.21 9.24
CA VAL A 28 -1.31 -5.86 10.64
C VAL A 28 -1.65 -7.10 11.47
N ALA A 29 -2.13 -8.18 10.83
CA ALA A 29 -2.34 -9.47 11.49
C ALA A 29 -1.04 -10.14 11.96
N ALA A 30 0.12 -9.70 11.49
CA ALA A 30 1.44 -10.18 11.91
C ALA A 30 2.06 -9.35 13.05
N LEU A 31 1.31 -8.39 13.62
CA LEU A 31 1.79 -7.62 14.78
C LEU A 31 2.03 -8.55 15.96
N PRO A 32 3.22 -8.49 16.59
CA PRO A 32 3.49 -9.23 17.83
C PRO A 32 2.47 -8.85 18.90
N PRO A 33 2.09 -9.78 19.80
CA PRO A 33 1.16 -9.48 20.90
C PRO A 33 1.56 -8.28 21.75
N SER A 34 2.86 -8.01 21.90
CA SER A 34 3.38 -6.84 22.60
C SER A 34 2.94 -5.50 22.01
N PHE A 35 2.58 -5.46 20.72
CA PHE A 35 2.04 -4.26 20.08
C PHE A 35 0.53 -4.07 20.36
N LEU A 36 -0.17 -5.13 20.72
CA LEU A 36 -1.58 -5.07 21.14
C LEU A 36 -1.73 -4.47 22.55
N GLU A 37 -0.66 -4.45 23.34
CA GLU A 37 -0.62 -3.85 24.66
C GLU A 37 -0.44 -2.33 24.64
N ILE A 38 -0.06 -1.74 23.51
CA ILE A 38 0.05 -0.29 23.32
C ILE A 38 -1.27 0.41 23.66
N SER A 39 -2.42 -0.18 23.31
CA SER A 39 -3.74 0.39 23.61
C SER A 39 -4.14 0.35 25.08
N ASN A 40 -3.45 -0.42 25.92
CA ASN A 40 -3.75 -0.59 27.33
C ASN A 40 -2.96 0.35 28.26
N GLY A 41 -2.26 1.36 27.70
CA GLY A 41 -1.44 2.31 28.48
C GLY A 41 -0.07 1.77 28.89
N ASN A 42 0.24 0.52 28.60
CA ASN A 42 1.57 -0.09 28.76
C ASN A 42 2.35 -0.07 27.44
N GLY A 43 2.30 1.06 26.72
CA GLY A 43 2.88 1.19 25.39
C GLY A 43 4.28 0.61 25.28
N THR A 44 4.63 0.09 24.12
CA THR A 44 6.05 -0.12 23.78
C THR A 44 6.77 1.19 24.09
N ALA A 45 7.80 1.14 24.93
CA ALA A 45 8.46 2.31 25.47
C ALA A 45 8.66 3.39 24.38
N GLY A 46 7.82 4.42 24.37
CA GLY A 46 7.97 5.60 23.53
C GLY A 46 6.98 5.84 22.39
N ALA A 47 6.02 4.94 22.10
CA ALA A 47 4.97 5.19 21.10
C ALA A 47 3.60 4.74 21.63
N SER A 48 2.62 5.64 21.61
CA SER A 48 1.25 5.41 22.09
C SER A 48 0.27 4.94 21.01
N GLU A 49 0.60 5.17 19.73
CA GLU A 49 -0.22 4.75 18.60
C GLU A 49 0.63 4.31 17.42
N LEU A 50 0.17 3.28 16.67
CA LEU A 50 0.86 2.78 15.49
C LEU A 50 -0.12 2.42 14.37
N VAL A 51 0.23 2.76 13.13
CA VAL A 51 -0.42 2.29 11.91
C VAL A 51 0.62 1.88 10.88
N ILE A 52 0.45 0.70 10.27
CA ILE A 52 1.31 0.20 9.21
C ILE A 52 0.58 0.28 7.88
N LEU A 53 1.19 0.92 6.91
CA LEU A 53 0.77 0.91 5.52
C LEU A 53 1.77 0.07 4.72
N SER A 54 1.39 -1.16 4.38
CA SER A 54 2.19 -2.08 3.57
C SER A 54 1.48 -2.38 2.25
N THR A 55 2.16 -2.09 1.14
CA THR A 55 1.69 -2.29 -0.23
C THR A 55 2.83 -2.87 -1.07
N CYS A 56 2.60 -3.20 -2.35
CA CYS A 56 3.70 -3.62 -3.25
C CYS A 56 4.75 -2.51 -3.49
N ASN A 57 4.39 -1.24 -3.26
CA ASN A 57 5.25 -0.10 -3.59
C ASN A 57 5.81 0.63 -2.37
N ARG A 58 5.32 0.36 -1.15
CA ARG A 58 5.80 1.00 0.09
C ARG A 58 5.52 0.16 1.32
N VAL A 59 6.38 0.32 2.31
CA VAL A 59 6.15 -0.10 3.69
C VAL A 59 6.43 1.10 4.57
N GLU A 60 5.42 1.56 5.31
CA GLU A 60 5.47 2.76 6.13
C GLU A 60 4.88 2.48 7.52
N LEU A 61 5.59 2.91 8.56
CA LEU A 61 5.13 2.88 9.93
C LEU A 61 4.87 4.32 10.39
N TYR A 62 3.62 4.61 10.70
CA TYR A 62 3.17 5.86 11.33
C TYR A 62 3.02 5.65 12.83
N ALA A 63 3.52 6.57 13.62
CA ALA A 63 3.46 6.50 15.08
C ALA A 63 3.04 7.84 15.70
N ALA A 64 2.32 7.77 16.81
CA ALA A 64 2.25 8.86 17.77
C ALA A 64 3.32 8.58 18.84
N VAL A 65 4.38 9.34 18.82
CA VAL A 65 5.56 9.17 19.70
C VAL A 65 5.41 10.01 20.95
N ASP A 66 5.67 9.40 22.09
CA ASP A 66 5.47 10.03 23.38
C ASP A 66 6.52 11.13 23.62
N PRO A 67 6.15 12.19 24.33
CA PRO A 67 7.11 13.22 24.75
C PRO A 67 8.25 12.61 25.59
N GLY A 68 9.48 13.02 25.29
CA GLY A 68 10.67 12.56 26.03
C GLY A 68 11.44 11.42 25.36
N VAL A 69 10.98 10.90 24.22
CA VAL A 69 11.77 9.98 23.38
C VAL A 69 12.95 10.75 22.79
N SER A 70 14.17 10.35 23.13
CA SER A 70 15.39 11.04 22.72
C SER A 70 15.77 10.81 21.26
N ASP A 71 15.47 9.62 20.72
CA ASP A 71 15.75 9.26 19.32
C ASP A 71 14.53 8.55 18.71
N THR A 72 13.62 9.37 18.19
CA THR A 72 12.40 8.90 17.50
C THR A 72 12.73 8.01 16.29
N ARG A 73 13.78 8.35 15.52
CA ARG A 73 14.14 7.56 14.35
C ARG A 73 14.58 6.15 14.74
N GLN A 74 15.46 6.04 15.74
CA GLN A 74 15.95 4.74 16.21
C GLN A 74 14.82 3.90 16.83
N LEU A 75 13.90 4.51 17.55
CA LEU A 75 12.71 3.85 18.07
C LEU A 75 11.91 3.23 16.91
N LEU A 76 11.59 4.00 15.87
CA LEU A 76 10.79 3.51 14.74
C LEU A 76 11.52 2.47 13.90
N VAL A 77 12.85 2.53 13.76
CA VAL A 77 13.66 1.48 13.13
C VAL A 77 13.52 0.17 13.90
N SER A 78 13.64 0.22 15.21
CA SER A 78 13.50 -0.95 16.08
C SER A 78 12.09 -1.57 15.98
N LEU A 79 11.05 -0.74 16.04
CA LEU A 79 9.66 -1.18 15.89
C LEU A 79 9.41 -1.80 14.50
N LEU A 80 9.90 -1.18 13.44
CA LEU A 80 9.76 -1.70 12.09
C LEU A 80 10.47 -3.04 11.90
N SER A 81 11.67 -3.20 12.46
CA SER A 81 12.40 -4.47 12.49
C SER A 81 11.63 -5.57 13.24
N GLN A 82 11.08 -5.27 14.41
CA GLN A 82 10.27 -6.22 15.17
C GLN A 82 9.00 -6.65 14.42
N ILE A 83 8.33 -5.71 13.75
CA ILE A 83 7.09 -5.96 13.00
C ILE A 83 7.36 -6.82 11.77
N THR A 84 8.42 -6.53 11.03
CA THR A 84 8.74 -7.22 9.78
C THR A 84 9.56 -8.48 9.97
N GLY A 85 10.24 -8.63 11.11
CA GLY A 85 11.20 -9.69 11.38
C GLY A 85 12.51 -9.55 10.59
N VAL A 86 12.76 -8.37 10.00
CA VAL A 86 13.94 -8.10 9.16
C VAL A 86 14.95 -7.28 9.95
N GLU A 87 16.21 -7.67 9.89
CA GLU A 87 17.30 -6.97 10.55
C GLU A 87 17.51 -5.56 9.97
N PRO A 88 17.74 -4.53 10.81
CA PRO A 88 17.92 -3.14 10.35
C PRO A 88 19.02 -2.96 9.30
N ALA A 89 20.07 -3.76 9.33
CA ALA A 89 21.16 -3.71 8.35
C ALA A 89 20.69 -3.93 6.90
N VAL A 90 19.53 -4.59 6.70
CA VAL A 90 18.99 -4.87 5.37
C VAL A 90 18.30 -3.65 4.76
N PHE A 91 17.69 -2.79 5.59
CA PHE A 91 16.78 -1.76 5.09
C PHE A 91 17.08 -0.32 5.57
N ASN A 92 17.92 -0.13 6.58
CA ASN A 92 18.12 1.17 7.24
C ASN A 92 18.57 2.28 6.28
N ASP A 93 19.41 1.96 5.31
CA ASP A 93 19.94 2.94 4.34
C ASP A 93 18.91 3.36 3.28
N GLN A 94 17.80 2.62 3.17
CA GLN A 94 16.72 2.90 2.23
C GLN A 94 15.53 3.62 2.87
N LEU A 95 15.60 3.86 4.18
CA LEU A 95 14.52 4.50 4.92
C LEU A 95 14.51 6.01 4.73
N TYR A 96 13.31 6.55 4.52
CA TYR A 96 13.03 7.96 4.81
C TYR A 96 12.37 8.10 6.19
N PHE A 97 12.57 9.23 6.79
CA PHE A 97 12.01 9.59 8.10
C PHE A 97 11.44 11.00 8.05
N HIS A 98 10.25 11.17 8.61
CA HIS A 98 9.59 12.47 8.78
C HIS A 98 8.97 12.54 10.17
N SER A 99 8.94 13.76 10.77
CA SER A 99 8.24 14.03 12.03
C SER A 99 7.40 15.30 11.93
N GLY A 100 6.36 15.40 12.75
CA GLY A 100 5.45 16.53 12.78
C GLY A 100 4.67 16.77 11.48
N CYS A 101 4.64 18.03 11.03
CA CYS A 101 3.94 18.42 9.81
C CYS A 101 4.42 17.68 8.54
N PRO A 102 5.72 17.46 8.32
CA PRO A 102 6.20 16.64 7.20
C PRO A 102 5.62 15.21 7.17
N ALA A 103 5.50 14.53 8.32
CA ALA A 103 4.90 13.20 8.38
C ALA A 103 3.41 13.22 7.99
N SER A 104 2.67 14.20 8.50
CA SER A 104 1.26 14.39 8.16
C SER A 104 1.07 14.73 6.68
N HIS A 105 1.89 15.62 6.12
CA HIS A 105 1.85 16.00 4.72
C HIS A 105 2.15 14.81 3.80
N HIS A 106 3.12 13.97 4.16
CA HIS A 106 3.44 12.77 3.40
C HIS A 106 2.24 11.82 3.29
N LEU A 107 1.53 11.53 4.39
CA LEU A 107 0.34 10.68 4.34
C LEU A 107 -0.76 11.27 3.43
N LEU A 108 -0.94 12.59 3.43
CA LEU A 108 -1.88 13.27 2.53
C LEU A 108 -1.47 13.08 1.06
N GLN A 109 -0.19 13.21 0.73
CA GLN A 109 0.33 12.95 -0.63
C GLN A 109 0.13 11.49 -1.05
N VAL A 110 0.38 10.55 -0.16
CA VAL A 110 0.14 9.12 -0.40
C VAL A 110 -1.35 8.86 -0.66
N ALA A 111 -2.23 9.32 0.22
CA ALA A 111 -3.67 9.08 0.11
C ALA A 111 -4.30 9.71 -1.15
N THR A 112 -3.76 10.83 -1.62
CA THR A 112 -4.18 11.48 -2.88
C THR A 112 -3.61 10.81 -4.12
N GLY A 113 -2.58 9.95 -3.98
CA GLY A 113 -1.89 9.30 -5.08
C GLY A 113 -0.80 10.16 -5.74
N LEU A 114 -0.43 11.29 -5.13
CA LEU A 114 0.65 12.15 -5.61
C LEU A 114 2.02 11.51 -5.45
N ASP A 115 2.19 10.65 -4.43
CA ASP A 115 3.42 9.90 -4.18
C ASP A 115 3.35 8.43 -4.67
N SER A 116 2.40 8.08 -5.51
CA SER A 116 2.30 6.75 -6.12
C SER A 116 3.25 6.61 -7.30
N SER A 117 3.66 5.36 -7.61
CA SER A 117 4.44 5.05 -8.83
C SER A 117 3.68 5.42 -10.11
N VAL A 118 2.37 5.37 -10.05
CA VAL A 118 1.45 5.86 -11.07
C VAL A 118 0.63 6.98 -10.45
N LEU A 119 0.80 8.20 -10.96
CA LEU A 119 0.13 9.39 -10.43
C LEU A 119 -1.40 9.19 -10.42
N GLY A 120 -2.00 9.43 -9.25
CA GLY A 120 -3.45 9.31 -9.09
C GLY A 120 -3.98 7.88 -9.05
N GLU A 121 -3.13 6.86 -8.87
CA GLU A 121 -3.52 5.46 -8.76
C GLU A 121 -4.70 5.27 -7.80
N PRO A 122 -5.82 4.65 -8.26
CA PRO A 122 -7.02 4.55 -7.44
C PRO A 122 -6.88 3.64 -6.24
N GLN A 123 -5.97 2.66 -6.28
CA GLN A 123 -5.84 1.62 -5.26
C GLN A 123 -5.27 2.14 -3.94
N ILE A 124 -4.35 3.11 -3.98
CA ILE A 124 -3.66 3.59 -2.78
C ILE A 124 -4.61 4.14 -1.71
N LEU A 125 -5.67 4.86 -2.10
CA LEU A 125 -6.66 5.35 -1.14
C LEU A 125 -7.40 4.20 -0.43
N GLY A 126 -7.69 3.13 -1.16
CA GLY A 126 -8.24 1.89 -0.60
C GLY A 126 -7.29 1.24 0.40
N GLN A 127 -5.99 1.18 0.07
CA GLN A 127 -4.96 0.61 0.93
C GLN A 127 -4.72 1.45 2.20
N VAL A 128 -4.72 2.79 2.11
CA VAL A 128 -4.68 3.68 3.28
C VAL A 128 -5.89 3.44 4.19
N LYS A 129 -7.10 3.28 3.59
CA LYS A 129 -8.30 2.94 4.36
C LYS A 129 -8.20 1.56 5.03
N GLN A 130 -7.66 0.55 4.32
CA GLN A 130 -7.45 -0.79 4.88
C GLN A 130 -6.46 -0.77 6.04
N ALA A 131 -5.33 -0.05 5.91
CA ALA A 131 -4.36 0.13 6.99
C ALA A 131 -4.99 0.75 8.24
N TYR A 132 -5.80 1.81 8.05
CA TYR A 132 -6.55 2.45 9.13
C TYR A 132 -7.54 1.49 9.82
N MET A 133 -8.32 0.75 9.04
CA MET A 133 -9.30 -0.21 9.60
C MET A 133 -8.61 -1.35 10.34
N ALA A 134 -7.51 -1.85 9.81
CA ALA A 134 -6.72 -2.91 10.43
C ALA A 134 -6.11 -2.45 11.76
N ALA A 135 -5.64 -1.19 11.87
CA ALA A 135 -5.16 -0.62 13.12
C ALA A 135 -6.26 -0.44 14.18
N ILE A 136 -7.49 -0.13 13.76
CA ILE A 136 -8.66 -0.10 14.65
C ILE A 136 -8.95 -1.50 15.20
N GLU A 137 -8.98 -2.51 14.33
CA GLU A 137 -9.24 -3.90 14.71
C GLU A 137 -8.16 -4.43 15.66
N ALA A 138 -6.89 -4.12 15.36
CA ALA A 138 -5.74 -4.46 16.21
C ALA A 138 -5.64 -3.60 17.48
N LYS A 139 -6.47 -2.56 17.63
CA LYS A 139 -6.42 -1.61 18.75
C LYS A 139 -5.06 -0.92 18.93
N THR A 140 -4.34 -0.67 17.84
CA THR A 140 -3.05 0.01 17.84
C THR A 140 -3.14 1.49 17.51
N ILE A 141 -4.34 1.99 17.21
CA ILE A 141 -4.59 3.39 16.87
C ILE A 141 -5.41 4.09 17.96
N GLY A 142 -5.04 5.31 18.28
CA GLY A 142 -5.74 6.21 19.20
C GLY A 142 -6.22 7.49 18.50
N PRO A 143 -6.50 8.57 19.26
CA PRO A 143 -7.12 9.78 18.73
C PRO A 143 -6.23 10.53 17.71
N VAL A 144 -4.90 10.55 17.93
CA VAL A 144 -3.95 11.34 17.10
C VAL A 144 -3.90 10.79 15.67
N LEU A 145 -3.57 9.51 15.52
CA LEU A 145 -3.49 8.89 14.18
C LEU A 145 -4.88 8.67 13.59
N THR A 146 -5.93 8.49 14.39
CA THR A 146 -7.32 8.44 13.90
C THR A 146 -7.67 9.72 13.14
N GLU A 147 -7.38 10.89 13.72
CA GLU A 147 -7.70 12.16 13.03
C GLU A 147 -6.84 12.36 11.79
N LEU A 148 -5.55 12.03 11.86
CA LEU A 148 -4.65 12.10 10.72
C LEU A 148 -5.13 11.21 9.55
N PHE A 149 -5.42 9.93 9.80
CA PHE A 149 -5.86 9.00 8.76
C PHE A 149 -7.23 9.36 8.19
N ARG A 150 -8.16 9.84 9.03
CA ARG A 150 -9.46 10.37 8.56
C ARG A 150 -9.27 11.59 7.67
N ALA A 151 -8.39 12.52 8.04
CA ALA A 151 -8.06 13.68 7.22
C ALA A 151 -7.46 13.26 5.88
N ALA A 152 -6.51 12.31 5.88
CA ALA A 152 -5.90 11.78 4.66
C ALA A 152 -6.93 11.11 3.74
N ILE A 153 -7.83 10.28 4.29
CA ILE A 153 -8.89 9.64 3.51
C ILE A 153 -9.87 10.68 2.92
N ARG A 154 -10.25 11.71 3.70
CA ARG A 154 -11.08 12.82 3.19
C ARG A 154 -10.38 13.57 2.04
N SER A 155 -9.10 13.90 2.22
CA SER A 155 -8.30 14.59 1.21
C SER A 155 -8.13 13.77 -0.07
N GLY A 156 -7.87 12.46 0.06
CA GLY A 156 -7.79 11.55 -1.08
C GLY A 156 -9.12 11.45 -1.86
N LYS A 157 -10.26 11.47 -1.19
CA LYS A 157 -11.59 11.53 -1.84
C LYS A 157 -11.78 12.87 -2.56
N ARG A 158 -11.50 13.99 -1.88
CA ARG A 158 -11.64 15.34 -2.46
C ARG A 158 -10.76 15.52 -3.68
N ALA A 159 -9.48 15.12 -3.60
CA ALA A 159 -8.57 15.20 -4.74
C ALA A 159 -9.13 14.51 -5.98
N ARG A 160 -9.81 13.37 -5.81
CA ARG A 160 -10.41 12.59 -6.91
C ARG A 160 -11.68 13.19 -7.49
N THR A 161 -12.46 13.90 -6.69
CA THR A 161 -13.72 14.53 -7.12
C THR A 161 -13.54 15.97 -7.59
N GLU A 162 -12.57 16.69 -7.01
CA GLU A 162 -12.39 18.13 -7.22
C GLU A 162 -11.25 18.44 -8.20
N THR A 163 -10.46 17.44 -8.62
CA THR A 163 -9.32 17.63 -9.53
C THR A 163 -9.28 16.62 -10.65
N GLY A 164 -8.45 16.87 -11.67
CA GLY A 164 -8.22 15.94 -12.79
C GLY A 164 -7.37 14.71 -12.45
N ILE A 165 -6.95 14.51 -11.20
CA ILE A 165 -6.01 13.43 -10.84
C ILE A 165 -6.57 12.02 -11.13
N SER A 166 -7.89 11.86 -11.18
CA SER A 166 -8.58 10.60 -11.47
C SER A 166 -9.05 10.47 -12.92
N HIS A 167 -8.90 11.50 -13.76
CA HIS A 167 -9.46 11.51 -15.12
C HIS A 167 -8.71 10.57 -16.09
N ASN A 168 -7.47 10.24 -15.78
CA ASN A 168 -6.70 9.21 -16.50
C ASN A 168 -6.13 8.21 -15.50
N PRO A 169 -6.96 7.34 -14.89
CA PRO A 169 -6.46 6.35 -13.95
C PRO A 169 -5.65 5.31 -14.72
N MET A 170 -4.38 5.61 -14.95
CA MET A 170 -3.44 4.63 -15.46
C MET A 170 -3.09 3.68 -14.32
N SER A 171 -3.86 2.60 -14.17
CA SER A 171 -3.40 1.50 -13.31
C SER A 171 -2.16 0.85 -13.92
N THR A 172 -1.33 0.23 -13.11
CA THR A 172 -0.17 -0.56 -13.59
C THR A 172 -0.58 -1.54 -14.71
N SER A 173 -1.76 -2.16 -14.59
CA SER A 173 -2.33 -3.03 -15.63
C SER A 173 -2.64 -2.27 -16.92
N SER A 174 -3.18 -1.06 -16.84
CA SER A 174 -3.45 -0.22 -18.01
C SER A 174 -2.18 0.24 -18.69
N MET A 175 -1.14 0.57 -17.92
CA MET A 175 0.19 0.93 -18.45
C MET A 175 0.85 -0.25 -19.15
N ALA A 176 0.79 -1.45 -18.56
CA ALA A 176 1.33 -2.66 -19.17
C ALA A 176 0.67 -2.96 -20.53
N ILE A 177 -0.66 -2.85 -20.61
CA ILE A 177 -1.40 -3.06 -21.87
C ILE A 177 -1.10 -1.96 -22.89
N ALA A 178 -1.03 -0.69 -22.47
CA ALA A 178 -0.65 0.41 -23.34
C ALA A 178 0.78 0.25 -23.89
N GLN A 179 1.69 -0.24 -23.06
CA GLN A 179 3.06 -0.54 -23.49
C GLN A 179 3.11 -1.71 -24.47
N ALA A 180 2.36 -2.77 -24.20
CA ALA A 180 2.21 -3.89 -25.14
C ALA A 180 1.64 -3.41 -26.50
N GLN A 181 0.60 -2.56 -26.46
CA GLN A 181 0.01 -1.98 -27.67
C GLN A 181 0.99 -1.13 -28.48
N LYS A 182 1.88 -0.39 -27.80
CA LYS A 182 2.95 0.36 -28.51
C LYS A 182 3.94 -0.55 -29.22
N GLN A 183 4.18 -1.76 -28.71
CA GLN A 183 5.12 -2.71 -29.32
C GLN A 183 4.51 -3.54 -30.44
N VAL A 184 3.28 -4.00 -30.28
CA VAL A 184 2.65 -4.94 -31.22
C VAL A 184 1.56 -4.33 -32.09
N GLY A 185 1.16 -3.08 -31.84
CA GLY A 185 0.08 -2.41 -32.55
C GLY A 185 -1.31 -2.86 -32.09
N ASP A 186 -2.09 -3.46 -32.99
CA ASP A 186 -3.40 -4.02 -32.64
C ASP A 186 -3.24 -5.25 -31.73
N LEU A 187 -3.97 -5.28 -30.63
CA LEU A 187 -3.90 -6.37 -29.66
C LEU A 187 -4.79 -7.56 -30.03
N LYS A 188 -5.79 -7.38 -30.91
CA LYS A 188 -6.80 -8.38 -31.26
C LYS A 188 -6.26 -9.65 -31.92
N PRO A 189 -5.24 -9.57 -32.82
CA PRO A 189 -4.71 -10.76 -33.49
C PRO A 189 -4.00 -11.73 -32.56
N TYR A 190 -3.56 -11.26 -31.39
CA TYR A 190 -2.71 -12.03 -30.48
C TYR A 190 -3.54 -12.87 -29.50
N HIS A 191 -2.92 -13.99 -29.06
CA HIS A 191 -3.40 -14.77 -27.93
C HIS A 191 -2.69 -14.28 -26.66
N TRP A 192 -3.45 -13.82 -25.70
CA TRP A 192 -2.94 -13.24 -24.46
C TRP A 192 -2.95 -14.28 -23.34
N LEU A 193 -1.87 -14.34 -22.57
CA LEU A 193 -1.78 -15.17 -21.38
C LEU A 193 -1.67 -14.27 -20.15
N ILE A 194 -2.61 -14.42 -19.22
CA ILE A 194 -2.58 -13.72 -17.92
C ILE A 194 -2.22 -14.73 -16.85
N ILE A 195 -1.07 -14.52 -16.19
CA ILE A 195 -0.58 -15.33 -15.08
C ILE A 195 -0.85 -14.59 -13.78
N GLY A 196 -1.74 -15.16 -12.95
CA GLY A 196 -2.21 -14.56 -11.70
C GLY A 196 -3.48 -13.74 -11.86
N LEU A 197 -4.55 -14.15 -11.17
CA LEU A 197 -5.85 -13.47 -11.13
C LEU A 197 -6.11 -12.76 -9.78
N GLY A 198 -5.06 -12.12 -9.26
CA GLY A 198 -5.20 -11.10 -8.23
C GLY A 198 -5.89 -9.85 -8.80
N GLU A 199 -5.88 -8.77 -8.05
CA GLU A 199 -6.52 -7.51 -8.47
C GLU A 199 -5.99 -7.01 -9.81
N MET A 200 -4.65 -7.00 -9.99
CA MET A 200 -3.99 -6.54 -11.22
C MET A 200 -4.32 -7.41 -12.44
N GLY A 201 -4.27 -8.74 -12.29
CA GLY A 201 -4.61 -9.65 -13.39
C GLY A 201 -6.07 -9.52 -13.84
N ARG A 202 -6.99 -9.33 -12.89
CA ARG A 202 -8.42 -9.08 -13.20
C ARG A 202 -8.64 -7.75 -13.92
N LEU A 203 -7.90 -6.70 -13.54
CA LEU A 203 -7.95 -5.40 -14.22
C LEU A 203 -7.37 -5.49 -15.63
N ALA A 204 -6.25 -6.19 -15.81
CA ALA A 204 -5.66 -6.45 -17.13
C ALA A 204 -6.64 -7.23 -18.03
N PHE A 205 -7.25 -8.28 -17.51
CA PHE A 205 -8.26 -9.06 -18.22
C PHE A 205 -9.42 -8.20 -18.72
N LYS A 206 -10.04 -7.42 -17.82
CA LYS A 206 -11.15 -6.51 -18.18
C LYS A 206 -10.73 -5.49 -19.24
N ARG A 207 -9.49 -4.99 -19.16
CA ARG A 207 -8.99 -4.00 -20.10
C ARG A 207 -8.77 -4.60 -21.50
N LEU A 208 -8.19 -5.79 -21.59
CA LEU A 208 -8.03 -6.52 -22.86
C LEU A 208 -9.39 -6.80 -23.50
N GLN A 209 -10.37 -7.28 -22.72
CA GLN A 209 -11.74 -7.49 -23.22
C GLN A 209 -12.37 -6.19 -23.72
N ALA A 210 -12.23 -5.08 -23.00
CA ALA A 210 -12.75 -3.79 -23.42
C ALA A 210 -12.12 -3.28 -24.73
N GLN A 211 -10.92 -3.76 -25.09
CA GLN A 211 -10.26 -3.48 -26.38
C GLN A 211 -10.61 -4.48 -27.47
N GLY A 212 -11.53 -5.42 -27.20
CA GLY A 212 -12.00 -6.39 -28.18
C GLY A 212 -11.06 -7.58 -28.41
N VAL A 213 -10.19 -7.89 -27.44
CA VAL A 213 -9.37 -9.10 -27.47
C VAL A 213 -10.24 -10.30 -27.10
N GLU A 214 -10.32 -11.27 -28.01
CA GLU A 214 -11.18 -12.46 -27.85
C GLU A 214 -10.44 -13.66 -27.27
N ARG A 215 -9.13 -13.80 -27.56
CA ARG A 215 -8.33 -14.96 -27.13
C ARG A 215 -7.48 -14.61 -25.92
N ILE A 216 -7.97 -15.00 -24.73
CA ILE A 216 -7.28 -14.76 -23.47
C ILE A 216 -7.24 -16.07 -22.68
N SER A 217 -6.06 -16.55 -22.32
CA SER A 217 -5.88 -17.66 -21.39
C SER A 217 -5.54 -17.15 -19.99
N LEU A 218 -6.12 -17.80 -18.99
CA LEU A 218 -5.99 -17.41 -17.60
C LEU A 218 -5.29 -18.53 -16.82
N VAL A 219 -4.20 -18.18 -16.12
CA VAL A 219 -3.47 -19.09 -15.24
C VAL A 219 -3.46 -18.53 -13.83
N ASN A 220 -3.75 -19.38 -12.85
CA ASN A 220 -3.68 -18.97 -11.44
C ASN A 220 -3.27 -20.13 -10.55
N ARG A 221 -2.50 -19.86 -9.49
CA ARG A 221 -2.12 -20.88 -8.51
C ARG A 221 -3.31 -21.67 -7.95
N THR A 222 -4.43 -20.98 -7.73
CA THR A 222 -5.72 -21.60 -7.38
C THR A 222 -6.52 -21.70 -8.66
N TYR A 223 -6.55 -22.90 -9.27
CA TYR A 223 -7.20 -23.15 -10.57
C TYR A 223 -8.67 -22.72 -10.59
N GLU A 224 -9.43 -23.00 -9.55
CA GLU A 224 -10.86 -22.69 -9.45
C GLU A 224 -11.15 -21.20 -9.63
N ARG A 225 -10.21 -20.33 -9.22
CA ARG A 225 -10.33 -18.87 -9.46
C ARG A 225 -10.18 -18.51 -10.92
N ALA A 226 -9.27 -19.17 -11.62
CA ALA A 226 -9.10 -18.97 -13.06
C ALA A 226 -10.30 -19.50 -13.83
N GLU A 227 -10.74 -20.70 -13.50
CA GLU A 227 -11.90 -21.37 -14.11
C GLU A 227 -13.18 -20.54 -13.94
N ALA A 228 -13.46 -20.02 -12.76
CA ALA A 228 -14.65 -19.21 -12.49
C ALA A 228 -14.71 -17.95 -13.37
N VAL A 229 -13.56 -17.28 -13.60
CA VAL A 229 -13.48 -16.13 -14.47
C VAL A 229 -13.57 -16.55 -15.94
N ALA A 230 -12.83 -17.59 -16.33
CA ALA A 230 -12.81 -18.09 -17.70
C ALA A 230 -14.21 -18.53 -18.17
N ARG A 231 -14.92 -19.34 -17.37
CA ARG A 231 -16.29 -19.81 -17.65
C ARG A 231 -17.27 -18.66 -17.86
N LYS A 232 -17.19 -17.61 -17.02
CA LYS A 232 -18.08 -16.45 -17.12
C LYS A 232 -17.88 -15.67 -18.42
N HIS A 233 -16.70 -15.72 -19.02
CA HIS A 233 -16.30 -14.88 -20.16
C HIS A 233 -15.93 -15.69 -21.41
N GLY A 234 -16.22 -17.00 -21.44
CA GLY A 234 -15.93 -17.85 -22.60
C GLY A 234 -14.43 -18.00 -22.91
N GLN A 235 -13.59 -17.95 -21.88
CA GLN A 235 -12.13 -18.02 -21.99
C GLN A 235 -11.59 -19.37 -21.49
N GLN A 236 -10.30 -19.64 -21.67
CA GLN A 236 -9.62 -20.84 -21.19
C GLN A 236 -8.90 -20.58 -19.88
N ALA A 237 -8.93 -21.57 -18.98
CA ALA A 237 -8.20 -21.56 -17.71
C ALA A 237 -7.22 -22.74 -17.62
N TYR A 238 -6.11 -22.52 -16.94
CA TYR A 238 -5.07 -23.50 -16.72
C TYR A 238 -4.56 -23.43 -15.27
#